data_fcdc80d47ce94bb360fb70e1e3744d0d
#
_entry.id   fcdc80d47ce94bb360fb70e1e3744d0d
#
_cell.length_a   1.000
_cell.length_b   1.000
_cell.length_c   1.000
_cell.angle_alpha   90.00
_cell.angle_beta   90.00
_cell.angle_gamma   90.00
#
_symmetry.space_group_name_H-M   'P 1'
#
loop_
_entity.id
_entity.type
_entity.pdbx_description
1 polymer ?
#
loop_
_entity_poly.entity_id
_entity_poly.type
_entity_poly.pdbx_seq_one_letter_code
_entity_poly.pdbx_strand_id
1 'polypeptide(L)'
;DTLISKIEKNKKLVKVKDEIRSIKSDSDNNEIVLKSGDKIYSSLIIGVEGANSKIRKIQNIKTKDHGIKKFGLVAIMEHEASHPNVSWQVFSETGILALLAKDIKPNKRAVSSLIWSLDKKQIDAIRNLPSKDFEKKVKEEFGSSLGDLHLISKINEWPIFRIDVPNPTGTRTVLLGDAAHSIYPLAGQGFNLAIGDILQITDTMLWAKERGLDLGSRVVLNKYVNNRKFWVNSVTKMTDSIDWFFSNTSNNSQNIFGSLLSISNNFQPIKHQLVEIMKEN
;
A
#
# COMPACT_ATOMS: atom_id res chain seq x y z
N ASP A 1 -15.68 3.43 9.79
CA ASP A 1 -16.97 3.13 10.47
C ASP A 1 -17.97 2.41 9.56
N THR A 2 -18.15 2.83 8.31
CA THR A 2 -19.15 2.24 7.39
C THR A 2 -18.93 0.75 7.09
N LEU A 3 -17.69 0.33 6.85
CA LEU A 3 -17.37 -1.08 6.57
C LEU A 3 -17.55 -1.94 7.83
N ILE A 4 -17.07 -1.48 8.97
CA ILE A 4 -17.22 -2.19 10.25
C ILE A 4 -18.69 -2.39 10.58
N SER A 5 -19.52 -1.36 10.46
CA SER A 5 -20.97 -1.47 10.71
C SER A 5 -21.67 -2.44 9.75
N LYS A 6 -21.23 -2.54 8.49
CA LYS A 6 -21.75 -3.53 7.54
C LYS A 6 -21.34 -4.96 7.90
N ILE A 7 -20.11 -5.15 8.36
CA ILE A 7 -19.61 -6.45 8.82
C ILE A 7 -20.41 -6.91 10.05
N GLU A 8 -20.59 -6.05 11.03
CA GLU A 8 -21.31 -6.38 12.26
C GLU A 8 -22.80 -6.70 12.04
N LYS A 9 -23.43 -6.11 11.04
CA LYS A 9 -24.82 -6.41 10.64
C LYS A 9 -24.96 -7.71 9.84
N ASN A 10 -23.89 -8.26 9.32
CA ASN A 10 -23.95 -9.46 8.48
C ASN A 10 -23.89 -10.73 9.34
N LYS A 11 -25.04 -11.37 9.54
CA LYS A 11 -25.18 -12.61 10.34
C LYS A 11 -24.40 -13.82 9.82
N LYS A 12 -23.89 -13.76 8.58
CA LYS A 12 -23.05 -14.82 7.98
C LYS A 12 -21.57 -14.68 8.35
N LEU A 13 -21.18 -13.57 8.97
CA LEU A 13 -19.80 -13.30 9.39
C LEU A 13 -19.67 -13.51 10.89
N VAL A 14 -18.67 -14.29 11.28
CA VAL A 14 -18.28 -14.49 12.68
C VAL A 14 -16.97 -13.77 12.92
N LYS A 15 -16.96 -12.82 13.85
CA LYS A 15 -15.77 -12.08 14.26
C LYS A 15 -15.13 -12.75 15.47
N VAL A 16 -13.94 -13.29 15.29
CA VAL A 16 -13.13 -13.90 16.36
C VAL A 16 -11.98 -12.95 16.70
N LYS A 17 -11.87 -12.53 17.96
CA LYS A 17 -10.76 -11.70 18.45
C LYS A 17 -9.72 -12.60 19.11
N ASP A 18 -8.92 -13.26 18.29
CA ASP A 18 -7.84 -14.11 18.76
C ASP A 18 -6.70 -14.16 17.73
N GLU A 19 -5.59 -14.75 18.12
CA GLU A 19 -4.43 -14.91 17.24
C GLU A 19 -4.27 -16.38 16.83
N ILE A 20 -3.87 -16.57 15.57
CA ILE A 20 -3.54 -17.89 15.05
C ILE A 20 -2.25 -18.36 15.69
N ARG A 21 -2.30 -19.56 16.30
CA ARG A 21 -1.14 -20.28 16.85
C ARG A 21 -0.50 -21.19 15.82
N SER A 22 -1.29 -21.98 15.12
CA SER A 22 -0.82 -22.90 14.08
C SER A 22 -1.90 -23.18 13.04
N ILE A 23 -1.48 -23.63 11.88
CA ILE A 23 -2.34 -24.06 10.76
C ILE A 23 -1.83 -25.40 10.29
N LYS A 24 -2.73 -26.38 10.18
CA LYS A 24 -2.51 -27.64 9.49
C LYS A 24 -3.44 -27.69 8.29
N SER A 25 -2.90 -27.92 7.11
CA SER A 25 -3.66 -27.97 5.86
C SER A 25 -3.45 -29.32 5.20
N ASP A 26 -4.53 -29.91 4.73
CA ASP A 26 -4.53 -31.12 3.90
C ASP A 26 -5.21 -30.86 2.53
N SER A 27 -5.61 -31.92 1.82
CA SER A 27 -6.31 -31.82 0.53
C SER A 27 -7.69 -31.16 0.65
N ASP A 28 -8.36 -31.30 1.79
CA ASP A 28 -9.79 -30.99 1.92
C ASP A 28 -10.06 -29.78 2.81
N ASN A 29 -9.27 -29.59 3.87
CA ASN A 29 -9.51 -28.60 4.90
C ASN A 29 -8.23 -27.97 5.47
N ASN A 30 -8.43 -26.85 6.15
CA ASN A 30 -7.48 -26.27 7.10
C ASN A 30 -7.99 -26.47 8.52
N GLU A 31 -7.15 -26.93 9.43
CA GLU A 31 -7.35 -26.82 10.87
C GLU A 31 -6.52 -25.65 11.39
N ILE A 32 -7.18 -24.63 11.91
CA ILE A 32 -6.57 -23.43 12.46
C ILE A 32 -6.71 -23.52 13.99
N VAL A 33 -5.61 -23.51 14.70
CA VAL A 33 -5.59 -23.48 16.17
C VAL A 33 -5.29 -22.07 16.63
N LEU A 34 -6.16 -21.52 17.45
CA LEU A 34 -6.03 -20.19 18.05
C LEU A 34 -5.18 -20.21 19.32
N LYS A 35 -4.76 -19.04 19.80
CA LYS A 35 -4.02 -18.94 21.09
C LYS A 35 -4.86 -19.38 22.27
N SER A 36 -6.17 -19.16 22.26
CA SER A 36 -7.13 -19.67 23.25
C SER A 36 -7.15 -21.20 23.35
N GLY A 37 -6.70 -21.90 22.31
CA GLY A 37 -6.83 -23.36 22.14
C GLY A 37 -8.03 -23.76 21.28
N ASP A 38 -8.91 -22.83 20.92
CA ASP A 38 -10.04 -23.11 20.05
C ASP A 38 -9.57 -23.50 18.65
N LYS A 39 -10.38 -24.31 17.97
CA LYS A 39 -10.12 -24.78 16.62
C LYS A 39 -11.14 -24.24 15.64
N ILE A 40 -10.68 -23.79 14.48
CA ILE A 40 -11.52 -23.37 13.34
C ILE A 40 -11.14 -24.26 12.16
N TYR A 41 -12.17 -24.78 11.48
CA TYR A 41 -12.00 -25.54 10.25
C TYR A 41 -12.48 -24.70 9.08
N SER A 42 -11.71 -24.66 7.99
CA SER A 42 -12.06 -23.89 6.80
C SER A 42 -11.60 -24.55 5.50
N SER A 43 -12.36 -24.38 4.44
CA SER A 43 -11.98 -24.82 3.10
C SER A 43 -10.91 -23.93 2.45
N LEU A 44 -10.79 -22.69 2.89
CA LEU A 44 -9.84 -21.71 2.36
C LEU A 44 -9.44 -20.71 3.46
N ILE A 45 -8.18 -20.34 3.50
CA ILE A 45 -7.65 -19.23 4.28
C ILE A 45 -7.28 -18.09 3.34
N ILE A 46 -7.74 -16.87 3.64
CA ILE A 46 -7.34 -15.64 2.96
C ILE A 46 -6.55 -14.79 3.96
N GLY A 47 -5.23 -14.68 3.76
CA GLY A 47 -4.34 -13.90 4.61
C GLY A 47 -4.26 -12.46 4.16
N VAL A 48 -4.70 -11.53 5.02
CA VAL A 48 -4.74 -10.06 4.75
C VAL A 48 -4.12 -9.25 5.88
N GLU A 49 -3.16 -9.85 6.61
CA GLU A 49 -2.62 -9.35 7.88
C GLU A 49 -1.49 -8.31 7.72
N GLY A 50 -1.27 -7.82 6.50
CA GLY A 50 -0.23 -6.83 6.21
C GLY A 50 1.17 -7.43 6.06
N ALA A 51 2.18 -6.54 5.96
CA ALA A 51 3.56 -6.90 5.63
C ALA A 51 4.17 -7.96 6.56
N ASN A 52 3.78 -7.98 7.83
CA ASN A 52 4.27 -8.93 8.83
C ASN A 52 3.44 -10.22 8.96
N SER A 53 2.71 -10.62 7.93
CA SER A 53 1.78 -11.75 7.92
C SER A 53 2.31 -13.00 8.65
N LYS A 54 1.57 -13.43 9.68
CA LYS A 54 1.81 -14.68 10.42
C LYS A 54 1.40 -15.89 9.58
N ILE A 55 0.30 -15.80 8.84
CA ILE A 55 -0.17 -16.86 7.95
C ILE A 55 0.91 -17.19 6.94
N ARG A 56 1.54 -16.17 6.32
CA ARG A 56 2.65 -16.34 5.39
C ARG A 56 3.80 -17.14 6.02
N LYS A 57 4.17 -16.80 7.26
CA LYS A 57 5.25 -17.49 8.01
C LYS A 57 4.87 -18.92 8.37
N ILE A 58 3.67 -19.12 8.92
CA ILE A 58 3.20 -20.46 9.34
C ILE A 58 3.08 -21.41 8.14
N GLN A 59 2.61 -20.92 7.01
CA GLN A 59 2.45 -21.68 5.76
C GLN A 59 3.76 -21.82 4.97
N ASN A 60 4.89 -21.29 5.48
CA ASN A 60 6.20 -21.32 4.81
C ASN A 60 6.16 -20.81 3.36
N ILE A 61 5.30 -19.81 3.08
CA ILE A 61 5.19 -19.22 1.75
C ILE A 61 6.47 -18.43 1.47
N LYS A 62 7.17 -18.79 0.39
CA LYS A 62 8.45 -18.18 0.01
C LYS A 62 8.31 -16.68 -0.20
N THR A 63 9.21 -15.94 0.42
CA THR A 63 9.20 -14.47 0.43
C THR A 63 10.57 -13.95 0.05
N LYS A 64 10.60 -12.89 -0.74
CA LYS A 64 11.78 -12.07 -0.94
C LYS A 64 11.60 -10.78 -0.14
N ASP A 65 12.25 -10.73 1.00
CA ASP A 65 12.25 -9.56 1.88
C ASP A 65 13.45 -8.68 1.54
N HIS A 66 13.18 -7.43 1.19
CA HIS A 66 14.21 -6.44 0.85
C HIS A 66 14.69 -5.64 2.06
N GLY A 67 14.14 -5.93 3.23
CA GLY A 67 14.39 -5.22 4.48
C GLY A 67 13.73 -3.84 4.54
N ILE A 68 13.93 -3.17 5.67
CA ILE A 68 13.47 -1.79 5.89
C ILE A 68 14.59 -0.85 5.47
N LYS A 69 14.45 -0.22 4.31
CA LYS A 69 15.41 0.77 3.79
C LYS A 69 14.93 2.20 3.99
N LYS A 70 13.61 2.39 4.11
CA LYS A 70 12.96 3.69 4.22
C LYS A 70 11.92 3.70 5.33
N PHE A 71 11.60 4.90 5.75
CA PHE A 71 10.60 5.19 6.76
C PHE A 71 9.62 6.25 6.21
N GLY A 72 8.34 6.06 6.50
CA GLY A 72 7.31 7.05 6.25
C GLY A 72 7.13 7.94 7.47
N LEU A 73 7.39 9.22 7.32
CA LEU A 73 7.06 10.23 8.29
C LEU A 73 5.67 10.76 7.94
N VAL A 74 4.76 10.75 8.90
CA VAL A 74 3.36 11.16 8.70
C VAL A 74 3.00 12.26 9.66
N ALA A 75 2.42 13.35 9.14
CA ALA A 75 1.93 14.48 9.92
C ALA A 75 0.68 15.10 9.29
N ILE A 76 0.01 15.98 10.01
CA ILE A 76 -1.06 16.82 9.46
C ILE A 76 -0.56 18.25 9.39
N MET A 77 -0.70 18.84 8.21
CA MET A 77 -0.28 20.21 7.91
C MET A 77 -1.49 21.07 7.57
N GLU A 78 -1.51 22.29 8.06
CA GLU A 78 -2.41 23.35 7.65
C GLU A 78 -1.65 24.32 6.74
N HIS A 79 -2.27 24.83 5.66
CA HIS A 79 -1.61 25.74 4.71
C HIS A 79 -2.61 26.74 4.10
N GLU A 80 -2.07 27.83 3.51
CA GLU A 80 -2.90 28.92 2.95
C GLU A 80 -3.51 28.55 1.61
N ALA A 81 -2.74 27.90 0.73
CA ALA A 81 -3.21 27.58 -0.60
C ALA A 81 -4.35 26.57 -0.56
N SER A 82 -5.46 26.93 -1.17
CA SER A 82 -6.56 25.98 -1.38
C SER A 82 -6.19 24.97 -2.46
N HIS A 83 -6.34 23.67 -2.14
CA HIS A 83 -6.18 22.61 -3.15
C HIS A 83 -7.37 21.65 -3.07
N PRO A 84 -8.58 22.06 -3.46
CA PRO A 84 -9.74 21.19 -3.36
C PRO A 84 -9.52 19.90 -4.15
N ASN A 85 -9.48 18.78 -3.43
CA ASN A 85 -9.32 17.43 -3.99
C ASN A 85 -8.05 17.19 -4.84
N VAL A 86 -6.99 17.97 -4.65
CA VAL A 86 -5.70 17.78 -5.32
C VAL A 86 -4.69 17.24 -4.32
N SER A 87 -4.04 16.16 -4.65
CA SER A 87 -2.89 15.64 -3.93
C SER A 87 -1.60 16.01 -4.68
N TRP A 88 -0.61 16.48 -3.95
CA TRP A 88 0.68 16.88 -4.50
C TRP A 88 1.76 15.92 -4.06
N GLN A 89 2.68 15.64 -4.96
CA GLN A 89 3.84 14.81 -4.67
C GLN A 89 5.08 15.46 -5.27
N VAL A 90 6.10 15.63 -4.44
CA VAL A 90 7.42 16.15 -4.83
C VAL A 90 8.43 15.03 -4.70
N PHE A 91 9.26 14.90 -5.72
CA PHE A 91 10.38 13.99 -5.75
C PHE A 91 11.65 14.80 -5.60
N SER A 92 12.42 14.54 -4.56
CA SER A 92 13.65 15.27 -4.25
C SER A 92 14.76 14.32 -3.81
N GLU A 93 15.97 14.84 -3.65
CA GLU A 93 17.11 14.09 -3.10
C GLU A 93 16.88 13.65 -1.65
N THR A 94 16.06 14.39 -0.91
CA THR A 94 15.70 14.02 0.46
C THR A 94 14.62 12.96 0.53
N GLY A 95 14.05 12.54 -0.61
CA GLY A 95 13.03 11.51 -0.67
C GLY A 95 11.76 11.96 -1.37
N ILE A 96 10.69 11.24 -1.14
CA ILE A 96 9.40 11.49 -1.79
C ILE A 96 8.45 12.04 -0.76
N LEU A 97 8.00 13.27 -1.00
CA LEU A 97 7.12 14.02 -0.11
C LEU A 97 5.76 14.20 -0.77
N ALA A 98 4.70 13.75 -0.12
CA ALA A 98 3.32 13.90 -0.59
C ALA A 98 2.48 14.71 0.40
N LEU A 99 1.61 15.56 -0.14
CA LEU A 99 0.52 16.21 0.59
C LEU A 99 -0.80 15.73 0.02
N LEU A 100 -1.56 15.01 0.83
CA LEU A 100 -2.85 14.46 0.48
C LEU A 100 -3.95 15.35 1.04
N ALA A 101 -4.80 15.88 0.17
CA ALA A 101 -5.91 16.73 0.56
C ALA A 101 -6.83 16.05 1.57
N LYS A 102 -7.19 16.75 2.62
CA LYS A 102 -8.27 16.37 3.56
C LYS A 102 -9.46 17.28 3.38
N ASP A 103 -10.59 16.91 3.99
CA ASP A 103 -11.82 17.69 3.95
C ASP A 103 -11.56 19.15 4.35
N ILE A 104 -11.87 20.06 3.43
CA ILE A 104 -11.77 21.49 3.64
C ILE A 104 -13.10 21.96 4.18
N LYS A 105 -13.12 22.48 5.41
CA LYS A 105 -14.31 23.17 5.92
C LYS A 105 -14.37 24.56 5.29
N PRO A 106 -15.55 25.04 4.87
CA PRO A 106 -15.73 26.39 4.36
C PRO A 106 -15.10 27.43 5.34
N ASN A 107 -14.41 28.41 4.80
CA ASN A 107 -13.74 29.50 5.55
C ASN A 107 -12.63 29.08 6.52
N LYS A 108 -11.98 27.93 6.30
CA LYS A 108 -10.80 27.50 7.05
C LYS A 108 -9.62 27.31 6.10
N ARG A 109 -8.41 27.38 6.65
CA ARG A 109 -7.19 27.01 5.93
C ARG A 109 -7.28 25.58 5.45
N ALA A 110 -6.63 25.28 4.34
CA ALA A 110 -6.58 23.94 3.81
C ALA A 110 -5.77 23.01 4.73
N VAL A 111 -6.20 21.77 4.84
CA VAL A 111 -5.55 20.75 5.67
C VAL A 111 -5.13 19.58 4.79
N SER A 112 -3.90 19.11 4.95
CA SER A 112 -3.36 17.97 4.25
C SER A 112 -2.68 16.97 5.17
N SER A 113 -2.77 15.70 4.82
CA SER A 113 -1.87 14.68 5.38
C SER A 113 -0.54 14.74 4.64
N LEU A 114 0.53 15.02 5.35
CA LEU A 114 1.90 14.91 4.85
C LEU A 114 2.39 13.49 5.03
N ILE A 115 2.96 12.94 3.97
CA ILE A 115 3.65 11.65 3.98
C ILE A 115 5.02 11.86 3.34
N TRP A 116 6.09 11.65 4.11
CA TRP A 116 7.46 11.83 3.63
C TRP A 116 8.24 10.52 3.74
N SER A 117 8.63 9.97 2.60
CA SER A 117 9.45 8.75 2.54
C SER A 117 10.93 9.13 2.61
N LEU A 118 11.59 8.75 3.69
CA LEU A 118 12.95 9.13 4.05
C LEU A 118 13.82 7.91 4.30
N ASP A 119 15.13 8.00 4.07
CA ASP A 119 16.07 7.01 4.55
C ASP A 119 16.32 7.14 6.07
N LYS A 120 17.09 6.21 6.65
CA LYS A 120 17.34 6.18 8.08
C LYS A 120 18.07 7.43 8.59
N LYS A 121 19.03 7.95 7.83
CA LYS A 121 19.80 9.14 8.23
C LYS A 121 18.93 10.40 8.20
N GLN A 122 18.12 10.51 7.16
CA GLN A 122 17.24 11.66 6.96
C GLN A 122 16.15 11.71 8.03
N ILE A 123 15.50 10.57 8.35
CA ILE A 123 14.45 10.57 9.36
C ILE A 123 15.00 10.87 10.76
N ASP A 124 16.19 10.36 11.11
CA ASP A 124 16.82 10.66 12.39
C ASP A 124 17.16 12.16 12.54
N ALA A 125 17.45 12.86 11.44
CA ALA A 125 17.68 14.30 11.42
C ALA A 125 16.38 15.12 11.51
N ILE A 126 15.27 14.62 10.98
CA ILE A 126 14.04 15.40 10.78
C ILE A 126 13.01 15.17 11.89
N ARG A 127 12.84 13.93 12.37
CA ARG A 127 11.75 13.54 13.29
C ARG A 127 11.72 14.30 14.62
N ASN A 128 12.88 14.79 15.09
CA ASN A 128 13.03 15.47 16.35
C ASN A 128 13.20 17.00 16.22
N LEU A 129 13.01 17.53 15.01
CA LEU A 129 13.08 18.98 14.79
C LEU A 129 11.96 19.69 15.57
N PRO A 130 12.23 20.88 16.11
CA PRO A 130 11.19 21.79 16.56
C PRO A 130 10.17 22.06 15.45
N SER A 131 8.91 22.26 15.77
CA SER A 131 7.84 22.43 14.78
C SER A 131 8.16 23.45 13.69
N LYS A 132 8.72 24.62 14.05
CA LYS A 132 9.11 25.65 13.09
C LYS A 132 10.19 25.23 12.12
N ASP A 133 11.17 24.45 12.59
CA ASP A 133 12.26 23.97 11.74
C ASP A 133 11.76 22.87 10.80
N PHE A 134 10.85 22.02 11.30
CA PHE A 134 10.16 21.03 10.48
C PHE A 134 9.31 21.70 9.38
N GLU A 135 8.49 22.69 9.73
CA GLU A 135 7.69 23.49 8.79
C GLU A 135 8.57 24.14 7.71
N LYS A 136 9.68 24.74 8.12
CA LYS A 136 10.67 25.33 7.20
C LYS A 136 11.21 24.27 6.24
N LYS A 137 11.57 23.08 6.75
CA LYS A 137 12.10 22.00 5.94
C LYS A 137 11.08 21.50 4.91
N VAL A 138 9.82 21.35 5.30
CA VAL A 138 8.73 20.99 4.38
C VAL A 138 8.52 22.08 3.31
N LYS A 139 8.58 23.36 3.71
CA LYS A 139 8.46 24.49 2.79
C LYS A 139 9.62 24.57 1.78
N GLU A 140 10.84 24.22 2.20
CA GLU A 140 12.00 24.12 1.31
C GLU A 140 11.80 23.07 0.20
N GLU A 141 11.21 21.91 0.54
CA GLU A 141 10.95 20.83 -0.42
C GLU A 141 9.77 21.15 -1.37
N PHE A 142 8.70 21.77 -0.87
CA PHE A 142 7.52 22.11 -1.68
C PHE A 142 7.63 23.44 -2.43
N GLY A 143 8.56 24.30 -2.03
CA GLY A 143 8.63 25.67 -2.52
C GLY A 143 7.50 26.56 -1.95
N SER A 144 7.25 27.70 -2.61
CA SER A 144 6.28 28.71 -2.15
C SER A 144 4.82 28.43 -2.50
N SER A 145 4.53 27.33 -3.20
CA SER A 145 3.21 27.04 -3.77
C SER A 145 2.08 26.90 -2.73
N LEU A 146 2.42 26.60 -1.48
CA LEU A 146 1.46 26.36 -0.40
C LEU A 146 1.21 27.58 0.49
N GLY A 147 1.95 28.66 0.32
CA GLY A 147 1.93 29.80 1.22
C GLY A 147 2.52 29.44 2.60
N ASP A 148 1.94 29.99 3.66
CA ASP A 148 2.35 29.62 5.02
C ASP A 148 1.81 28.23 5.39
N LEU A 149 2.65 27.47 6.05
CA LEU A 149 2.44 26.05 6.32
C LEU A 149 2.72 25.79 7.81
N HIS A 150 1.77 25.12 8.48
CA HIS A 150 1.83 24.87 9.92
C HIS A 150 1.60 23.41 10.25
N LEU A 151 2.41 22.88 11.15
CA LEU A 151 2.26 21.53 11.70
C LEU A 151 1.16 21.53 12.79
N ILE A 152 0.08 20.78 12.58
CA ILE A 152 -1.07 20.74 13.51
C ILE A 152 -1.27 19.36 14.17
N SER A 153 -0.32 18.43 13.99
CA SER A 153 -0.34 17.12 14.64
C SER A 153 1.04 16.75 15.19
N LYS A 154 1.10 15.63 15.91
CA LYS A 154 2.37 14.97 16.17
C LYS A 154 2.93 14.37 14.88
N ILE A 155 4.24 14.30 14.77
CA ILE A 155 4.95 13.56 13.73
C ILE A 155 4.99 12.09 14.14
N ASN A 156 4.53 11.21 13.26
CA ASN A 156 4.57 9.76 13.45
C ASN A 156 5.53 9.13 12.44
N GLU A 157 6.20 8.07 12.84
CA GLU A 157 7.17 7.35 12.02
C GLU A 157 6.69 5.91 11.81
N TRP A 158 6.79 5.42 10.58
CA TRP A 158 6.43 4.05 10.22
C TRP A 158 7.51 3.43 9.32
N PRO A 159 7.99 2.22 9.62
CA PRO A 159 8.89 1.52 8.71
C PRO A 159 8.17 1.14 7.42
N ILE A 160 8.82 1.36 6.29
CA ILE A 160 8.31 0.96 4.98
C ILE A 160 8.92 -0.40 4.64
N PHE A 161 8.06 -1.40 4.56
CA PHE A 161 8.45 -2.74 4.16
C PHE A 161 8.36 -2.86 2.64
N ARG A 162 9.37 -3.53 2.07
CA ARG A 162 9.35 -3.92 0.66
C ARG A 162 9.46 -5.44 0.57
N ILE A 163 8.34 -6.09 0.27
CA ILE A 163 8.18 -7.54 0.31
C ILE A 163 7.56 -8.04 -0.99
N ASP A 164 8.21 -9.01 -1.63
CA ASP A 164 7.67 -9.74 -2.76
C ASP A 164 7.35 -11.18 -2.35
N VAL A 165 6.20 -11.64 -2.71
CA VAL A 165 5.81 -13.05 -2.59
C VAL A 165 5.55 -13.58 -4.00
N PRO A 166 6.53 -14.25 -4.63
CA PRO A 166 6.43 -14.68 -6.03
C PRO A 166 5.23 -15.58 -6.33
N ASN A 167 4.85 -16.38 -5.34
CA ASN A 167 3.62 -17.17 -5.36
C ASN A 167 2.89 -16.97 -4.02
N PRO A 168 1.84 -16.13 -3.97
CA PRO A 168 1.13 -15.80 -2.74
C PRO A 168 0.13 -16.89 -2.31
N THR A 169 0.38 -18.16 -2.64
CA THR A 169 -0.48 -19.28 -2.26
C THR A 169 0.27 -20.36 -1.50
N GLY A 170 -0.43 -20.96 -0.56
CA GLY A 170 -0.06 -22.19 0.14
C GLY A 170 -1.12 -23.26 -0.09
N THR A 171 -1.05 -24.37 0.68
CA THR A 171 -2.12 -25.36 0.68
C THR A 171 -3.39 -24.73 1.21
N ARG A 172 -4.43 -24.63 0.37
CA ARG A 172 -5.74 -24.03 0.71
C ARG A 172 -5.61 -22.63 1.34
N THR A 173 -4.61 -21.86 0.91
CA THR A 173 -4.30 -20.55 1.46
C THR A 173 -3.91 -19.60 0.34
N VAL A 174 -4.40 -18.35 0.39
CA VAL A 174 -4.01 -17.26 -0.49
C VAL A 174 -3.74 -16.00 0.33
N LEU A 175 -2.71 -15.25 -0.05
CA LEU A 175 -2.37 -13.97 0.53
C LEU A 175 -2.82 -12.83 -0.38
N LEU A 176 -3.30 -11.73 0.20
CA LEU A 176 -3.72 -10.53 -0.51
C LEU A 176 -3.10 -9.27 0.11
N GLY A 177 -3.03 -8.20 -0.66
CA GLY A 177 -2.52 -6.91 -0.22
C GLY A 177 -1.09 -6.99 0.31
N ASP A 178 -0.75 -6.23 1.33
CA ASP A 178 0.61 -6.18 1.88
C ASP A 178 1.12 -7.54 2.42
N ALA A 179 0.24 -8.50 2.69
CA ALA A 179 0.64 -9.86 3.03
C ALA A 179 1.27 -10.59 1.83
N ALA A 180 0.83 -10.25 0.61
CA ALA A 180 1.32 -10.80 -0.66
C ALA A 180 2.38 -9.93 -1.32
N HIS A 181 2.23 -8.61 -1.26
CA HIS A 181 3.11 -7.65 -1.93
C HIS A 181 3.10 -6.32 -1.17
N SER A 182 4.17 -5.99 -0.51
CA SER A 182 4.35 -4.68 0.11
C SER A 182 5.27 -3.84 -0.77
N ILE A 183 4.76 -2.71 -1.26
CA ILE A 183 5.44 -1.83 -2.21
C ILE A 183 5.78 -0.49 -1.55
N TYR A 184 6.67 0.29 -2.17
CA TYR A 184 6.91 1.66 -1.73
C TYR A 184 5.64 2.52 -1.87
N PRO A 185 5.36 3.43 -0.91
CA PRO A 185 4.13 4.23 -0.86
C PRO A 185 4.10 5.36 -1.89
N LEU A 186 4.29 5.01 -3.16
CA LEU A 186 4.24 5.94 -4.29
C LEU A 186 2.80 6.07 -4.77
N ALA A 187 2.31 7.30 -4.84
CA ALA A 187 0.97 7.64 -5.31
C ALA A 187 -0.18 6.82 -4.66
N GLY A 188 0.04 6.27 -3.45
CA GLY A 188 -0.98 5.48 -2.74
C GLY A 188 -1.33 4.13 -3.36
N GLN A 189 -0.51 3.60 -4.27
CA GLN A 189 -0.83 2.41 -5.07
C GLN A 189 -0.97 1.11 -4.26
N GLY A 190 -0.37 1.01 -3.06
CA GLY A 190 -0.50 -0.19 -2.22
C GLY A 190 -1.94 -0.54 -1.87
N PHE A 191 -2.75 0.46 -1.51
CA PHE A 191 -4.17 0.26 -1.23
C PHE A 191 -4.96 -0.13 -2.49
N ASN A 192 -4.68 0.49 -3.62
CA ASN A 192 -5.32 0.17 -4.89
C ASN A 192 -5.02 -1.28 -5.33
N LEU A 193 -3.76 -1.73 -5.19
CA LEU A 193 -3.41 -3.12 -5.43
C LEU A 193 -4.20 -4.09 -4.54
N ALA A 194 -4.36 -3.76 -3.26
CA ALA A 194 -5.11 -4.59 -2.32
C ALA A 194 -6.60 -4.66 -2.70
N ILE A 195 -7.21 -3.55 -3.14
CA ILE A 195 -8.59 -3.56 -3.65
C ILE A 195 -8.70 -4.42 -4.92
N GLY A 196 -7.75 -4.29 -5.85
CA GLY A 196 -7.71 -5.13 -7.05
C GLY A 196 -7.56 -6.63 -6.71
N ASP A 197 -6.81 -6.98 -5.65
CA ASP A 197 -6.75 -8.36 -5.17
C ASP A 197 -8.10 -8.85 -4.65
N ILE A 198 -8.82 -8.02 -3.89
CA ILE A 198 -10.14 -8.35 -3.36
C ILE A 198 -11.14 -8.59 -4.50
N LEU A 199 -11.16 -7.72 -5.51
CA LEU A 199 -12.02 -7.87 -6.66
C LEU A 199 -11.71 -9.18 -7.41
N GLN A 200 -10.42 -9.39 -7.75
CA GLN A 200 -10.01 -10.56 -8.50
C GLN A 200 -10.22 -11.88 -7.76
N ILE A 201 -9.98 -11.93 -6.43
CA ILE A 201 -10.26 -13.15 -5.66
C ILE A 201 -11.75 -13.40 -5.59
N THR A 202 -12.57 -12.37 -5.45
CA THR A 202 -14.03 -12.47 -5.44
C THR A 202 -14.54 -13.07 -6.74
N ASP A 203 -14.12 -12.54 -7.88
CA ASP A 203 -14.51 -13.06 -9.20
C ASP A 203 -14.04 -14.51 -9.40
N THR A 204 -12.84 -14.83 -8.94
CA THR A 204 -12.30 -16.19 -9.00
C THR A 204 -13.12 -17.17 -8.15
N MET A 205 -13.54 -16.74 -6.94
CA MET A 205 -14.38 -17.57 -6.06
C MET A 205 -15.78 -17.79 -6.64
N LEU A 206 -16.39 -16.75 -7.22
CA LEU A 206 -17.68 -16.85 -7.91
C LEU A 206 -17.58 -17.81 -9.10
N TRP A 207 -16.58 -17.64 -9.96
CA TRP A 207 -16.29 -18.52 -11.08
C TRP A 207 -16.15 -20.00 -10.66
N ALA A 208 -15.43 -20.25 -9.56
CA ALA A 208 -15.24 -21.58 -9.02
C ALA A 208 -16.55 -22.18 -8.48
N LYS A 209 -17.32 -21.40 -7.74
CA LYS A 209 -18.61 -21.80 -7.18
C LYS A 209 -19.62 -22.20 -8.26
N GLU A 210 -19.73 -21.42 -9.34
CA GLU A 210 -20.61 -21.71 -10.47
C GLU A 210 -20.28 -23.05 -11.15
N ARG A 211 -19.04 -23.52 -11.02
CA ARG A 211 -18.54 -24.77 -11.63
C ARG A 211 -18.42 -25.92 -10.63
N GLY A 212 -18.91 -25.73 -9.40
CA GLY A 212 -18.80 -26.74 -8.35
C GLY A 212 -17.36 -27.10 -7.97
N LEU A 213 -16.39 -26.17 -8.21
CA LEU A 213 -15.00 -26.40 -7.90
C LEU A 213 -14.74 -26.11 -6.41
N ASP A 214 -13.80 -26.85 -5.83
CA ASP A 214 -13.32 -26.59 -4.48
C ASP A 214 -12.53 -25.27 -4.44
N LEU A 215 -13.01 -24.31 -3.61
CA LEU A 215 -12.45 -22.95 -3.51
C LEU A 215 -11.00 -22.92 -3.03
N GLY A 216 -10.58 -23.90 -2.22
CA GLY A 216 -9.20 -24.04 -1.75
C GLY A 216 -8.29 -24.82 -2.70
N SER A 217 -8.83 -25.35 -3.81
CA SER A 217 -8.05 -26.15 -4.74
C SER A 217 -6.95 -25.34 -5.44
N ARG A 218 -5.86 -26.02 -5.76
CA ARG A 218 -4.72 -25.41 -6.47
C ARG A 218 -5.11 -24.80 -7.83
N VAL A 219 -6.10 -25.38 -8.51
CA VAL A 219 -6.60 -24.87 -9.80
C VAL A 219 -7.21 -23.49 -9.63
N VAL A 220 -8.06 -23.32 -8.62
CA VAL A 220 -8.72 -22.04 -8.32
C VAL A 220 -7.71 -21.00 -7.87
N LEU A 221 -6.82 -21.35 -6.96
CA LEU A 221 -5.81 -20.41 -6.44
C LEU A 221 -4.81 -19.99 -7.54
N ASN A 222 -4.39 -20.89 -8.41
CA ASN A 222 -3.52 -20.55 -9.55
C ASN A 222 -4.21 -19.62 -10.56
N LYS A 223 -5.53 -19.75 -10.76
CA LYS A 223 -6.29 -18.83 -11.63
C LYS A 223 -6.22 -17.40 -11.07
N TYR A 224 -6.42 -17.21 -9.77
CA TYR A 224 -6.26 -15.92 -9.12
C TYR A 224 -4.85 -15.34 -9.35
N VAL A 225 -3.81 -16.13 -9.03
CA VAL A 225 -2.41 -15.70 -9.17
C VAL A 225 -2.08 -15.27 -10.60
N ASN A 226 -2.49 -16.08 -11.59
CA ASN A 226 -2.21 -15.77 -12.99
C ASN A 226 -2.88 -14.48 -13.46
N ASN A 227 -4.10 -14.23 -13.02
CA ASN A 227 -4.83 -13.01 -13.37
C ASN A 227 -4.23 -11.75 -12.72
N ARG A 228 -3.67 -11.88 -11.49
CA ARG A 228 -3.08 -10.73 -10.77
C ARG A 228 -1.62 -10.46 -11.10
N LYS A 229 -0.87 -11.49 -11.51
CA LYS A 229 0.59 -11.44 -11.67
C LYS A 229 1.08 -10.29 -12.53
N PHE A 230 0.41 -10.01 -13.64
CA PHE A 230 0.82 -8.94 -14.55
C PHE A 230 0.73 -7.57 -13.85
N TRP A 231 -0.41 -7.26 -13.24
CA TRP A 231 -0.67 -5.97 -12.59
C TRP A 231 0.22 -5.74 -11.39
N VAL A 232 0.32 -6.71 -10.50
CA VAL A 232 1.20 -6.64 -9.33
C VAL A 232 2.65 -6.39 -9.76
N ASN A 233 3.15 -7.15 -10.73
CA ASN A 233 4.53 -6.98 -11.22
C ASN A 233 4.74 -5.61 -11.89
N SER A 234 3.77 -5.12 -12.65
CA SER A 234 3.87 -3.82 -13.33
C SER A 234 3.95 -2.67 -12.35
N VAL A 235 3.03 -2.61 -11.38
CA VAL A 235 3.03 -1.56 -10.35
C VAL A 235 4.27 -1.66 -9.46
N THR A 236 4.66 -2.86 -9.06
CA THR A 236 5.86 -3.09 -8.26
C THR A 236 7.12 -2.59 -8.95
N LYS A 237 7.33 -2.98 -10.22
CA LYS A 237 8.50 -2.54 -10.99
C LYS A 237 8.48 -1.03 -11.23
N MET A 238 7.32 -0.46 -11.49
CA MET A 238 7.17 0.99 -11.66
C MET A 238 7.59 1.74 -10.38
N THR A 239 7.06 1.34 -9.23
CA THR A 239 7.39 1.98 -7.95
C THR A 239 8.85 1.79 -7.57
N ASP A 240 9.42 0.59 -7.78
CA ASP A 240 10.84 0.31 -7.54
C ASP A 240 11.75 1.14 -8.47
N SER A 241 11.38 1.30 -9.75
CA SER A 241 12.16 2.07 -10.72
C SER A 241 12.17 3.56 -10.38
N ILE A 242 11.03 4.11 -9.98
CA ILE A 242 10.92 5.50 -9.54
C ILE A 242 11.75 5.71 -8.27
N ASP A 243 11.61 4.84 -7.28
CA ASP A 243 12.37 4.94 -6.03
C ASP A 243 13.88 4.84 -6.28
N TRP A 244 14.32 3.89 -7.09
CA TRP A 244 15.72 3.73 -7.46
C TRP A 244 16.26 4.97 -8.16
N PHE A 245 15.51 5.51 -9.11
CA PHE A 245 15.92 6.68 -9.88
C PHE A 245 16.17 7.88 -8.96
N PHE A 246 15.20 8.24 -8.13
CA PHE A 246 15.33 9.40 -7.25
C PHE A 246 16.32 9.19 -6.08
N SER A 247 16.58 7.95 -5.71
CA SER A 247 17.58 7.64 -4.66
C SER A 247 19.02 7.60 -5.15
N ASN A 248 19.26 7.44 -6.47
CA ASN A 248 20.61 7.19 -7.02
C ASN A 248 21.06 8.20 -8.07
N THR A 249 20.24 9.20 -8.40
CA THR A 249 20.58 10.17 -9.45
C THR A 249 20.77 11.58 -8.90
N SER A 250 21.74 12.31 -9.49
CA SER A 250 22.00 13.71 -9.14
C SER A 250 20.96 14.68 -9.72
N ASN A 251 20.93 15.92 -9.24
CA ASN A 251 20.02 16.98 -9.69
C ASN A 251 19.86 17.14 -11.21
N ASN A 252 20.93 16.93 -11.97
CA ASN A 252 20.86 17.03 -13.44
C ASN A 252 19.96 15.94 -14.07
N SER A 253 19.92 14.75 -13.48
CA SER A 253 19.10 13.64 -13.98
C SER A 253 17.62 13.80 -13.59
N GLN A 254 17.34 14.48 -12.49
CA GLN A 254 15.97 14.81 -12.06
C GLN A 254 15.30 15.77 -13.04
N ASN A 255 16.06 16.71 -13.63
CA ASN A 255 15.58 17.59 -14.69
C ASN A 255 15.23 16.82 -15.98
N ILE A 256 15.99 15.75 -16.30
CA ILE A 256 15.68 14.85 -17.43
C ILE A 256 14.36 14.10 -17.18
N PHE A 257 14.14 13.58 -15.96
CA PHE A 257 12.92 12.90 -15.62
C PHE A 257 11.70 13.85 -15.63
N GLY A 258 11.87 15.07 -15.11
CA GLY A 258 10.88 16.13 -15.21
C GLY A 258 10.51 16.46 -16.68
N SER A 259 11.50 16.49 -17.55
CA SER A 259 11.31 16.67 -19.00
C SER A 259 10.59 15.48 -19.63
N LEU A 260 10.93 14.22 -19.24
CA LEU A 260 10.23 13.03 -19.72
C LEU A 260 8.77 12.97 -19.23
N LEU A 261 8.50 13.34 -17.98
CA LEU A 261 7.13 13.47 -17.47
C LEU A 261 6.35 14.57 -18.20
N SER A 262 6.98 15.71 -18.52
CA SER A 262 6.39 16.77 -19.31
C SER A 262 6.05 16.30 -20.73
N ILE A 263 6.94 15.55 -21.36
CA ILE A 263 6.71 14.92 -22.67
C ILE A 263 5.56 13.91 -22.58
N SER A 264 5.54 13.05 -21.55
CA SER A 264 4.47 12.06 -21.36
C SER A 264 3.12 12.72 -21.08
N ASN A 265 3.10 13.86 -20.39
CA ASN A 265 1.87 14.63 -20.16
C ASN A 265 1.29 15.22 -21.46
N ASN A 266 2.15 15.54 -22.41
CA ASN A 266 1.75 16.04 -23.73
C ASN A 266 1.46 14.91 -24.75
N PHE A 267 1.81 13.67 -24.42
CA PHE A 267 1.59 12.52 -25.31
C PHE A 267 0.38 11.71 -24.81
N GLN A 268 -0.80 12.09 -25.30
CA GLN A 268 -2.11 11.53 -24.89
C GLN A 268 -2.16 10.00 -24.80
N PRO A 269 -1.58 9.20 -25.73
CA PRO A 269 -1.62 7.74 -25.65
C PRO A 269 -0.90 7.18 -24.40
N ILE A 270 0.27 7.74 -24.03
CA ILE A 270 1.02 7.30 -22.85
C ILE A 270 0.28 7.70 -21.57
N LYS A 271 -0.27 8.92 -21.55
CA LYS A 271 -1.07 9.39 -20.43
C LYS A 271 -2.32 8.54 -20.22
N HIS A 272 -3.03 8.19 -21.28
CA HIS A 272 -4.19 7.29 -21.22
C HIS A 272 -3.79 5.90 -20.68
N GLN A 273 -2.73 5.30 -21.18
CA GLN A 273 -2.26 4.00 -20.67
C GLN A 273 -1.86 4.06 -19.21
N LEU A 274 -1.13 5.10 -18.76
CA LEU A 274 -0.78 5.27 -17.35
C LEU A 274 -2.01 5.48 -16.46
N VAL A 275 -2.98 6.27 -16.93
CA VAL A 275 -4.24 6.50 -16.22
C VAL A 275 -5.09 5.24 -16.18
N GLU A 276 -5.17 4.47 -17.25
CA GLU A 276 -5.87 3.17 -17.29
C GLU A 276 -5.21 2.17 -16.34
N ILE A 277 -3.88 2.05 -16.36
CA ILE A 277 -3.12 1.22 -15.40
C ILE A 277 -3.43 1.62 -13.95
N MET A 278 -3.68 2.90 -13.67
CA MET A 278 -4.01 3.38 -12.32
C MET A 278 -5.50 3.28 -11.99
N LYS A 279 -6.39 3.20 -12.99
CA LYS A 279 -7.85 3.10 -12.80
C LYS A 279 -8.39 1.68 -12.74
N GLU A 280 -7.74 0.72 -13.41
CA GLU A 280 -8.19 -0.68 -13.48
C GLU A 280 -7.84 -1.51 -12.22
N ASN A 281 -7.58 -0.83 -11.11
CA ASN A 281 -7.40 -1.48 -9.82
C ASN A 281 -8.62 -1.30 -8.93
#